data_1dd4552b673f36ac15aa9abd4d598147
#
_entry.id   1dd4552b673f36ac15aa9abd4d598147
#
_cell.length_a   1.000
_cell.length_b   1.000
_cell.length_c   1.000
_cell.angle_alpha   90.00
_cell.angle_beta   90.00
_cell.angle_gamma   90.00
#
_symmetry.space_group_name_H-M   'P 1'
#
loop_
_entity.id
_entity.type
_entity.pdbx_description
1 polymer ?
#
loop_
_entity_poly.entity_id
_entity_poly.type
_entity_poly.pdbx_seq_one_letter_code
_entity_poly.pdbx_strand_id
1 'polypeptide(L)'
;MPTTPTTPTTPTTPDTPAAPGSPPPAKYVVVRDHLLALIAQGLAPGAPVPSERELCESFGVSRMTVRQAIDTLVVDGVLERQQGRGTFVAPPKLDLQVRLTSFSEEMRRRGMEPGAVFLTAETVPAADAVAAALEIDAGDDVHHLRRLLTADSVPMAIEENWVPAGLLPDLLRGALPFSVYAELAERGLAPQWGEDMIEGRAATADEAVLLGVAERAPSLDITRRTFHDHLAVDYSRSLYRADRYTLWVPVAAPGPRRRRPRASRST
;
A
#
# COMPACT_ATOMS: atom_id res chain seq x y z
N MET A 1 15.14 40.93 69.55
CA MET A 1 16.28 40.55 68.77
C MET A 1 15.78 39.71 67.63
N PRO A 2 15.66 40.21 66.38
CA PRO A 2 15.15 39.43 65.23
C PRO A 2 16.32 38.69 64.59
N THR A 3 16.10 37.41 64.33
CA THR A 3 17.01 36.49 63.63
C THR A 3 16.82 36.62 62.13
N THR A 4 17.89 36.89 61.40
CA THR A 4 18.00 37.05 59.95
C THR A 4 17.84 35.68 59.24
N PRO A 5 17.07 35.58 58.12
CA PRO A 5 17.03 34.36 57.35
C PRO A 5 18.18 34.25 56.36
N THR A 6 18.85 33.13 56.36
CA THR A 6 19.96 32.72 55.50
C THR A 6 19.41 32.38 54.10
N THR A 7 19.95 33.02 53.07
CA THR A 7 19.67 32.78 51.65
C THR A 7 20.25 31.42 51.19
N PRO A 8 19.52 30.54 50.51
CA PRO A 8 20.10 29.31 49.97
C PRO A 8 20.89 29.58 48.68
N THR A 9 22.11 29.12 48.67
CA THR A 9 23.04 29.12 47.52
C THR A 9 22.54 28.24 46.42
N THR A 10 22.39 28.76 45.22
CA THR A 10 22.03 28.04 43.99
C THR A 10 23.23 27.12 43.60
N PRO A 11 23.00 25.83 43.30
CA PRO A 11 24.06 24.98 42.78
C PRO A 11 24.35 25.32 41.31
N THR A 12 25.61 25.62 41.03
CA THR A 12 26.18 25.81 39.69
C THR A 12 26.12 24.49 38.92
N THR A 13 25.36 24.46 37.81
CA THR A 13 25.34 23.34 36.89
C THR A 13 26.69 23.24 36.17
N PRO A 14 27.33 22.07 36.07
CA PRO A 14 28.59 21.93 35.33
C PRO A 14 28.30 22.07 33.83
N ASP A 15 29.08 22.92 33.19
CA ASP A 15 29.14 23.16 31.75
C ASP A 15 29.50 21.85 31.03
N THR A 16 28.53 21.19 30.40
CA THR A 16 28.79 20.02 29.55
C THR A 16 29.28 20.55 28.20
N PRO A 17 30.49 20.16 27.75
CA PRO A 17 31.00 20.59 26.46
C PRO A 17 30.09 20.08 25.34
N ALA A 18 29.63 20.98 24.47
CA ALA A 18 28.87 20.65 23.26
C ALA A 18 29.65 19.63 22.42
N ALA A 19 28.95 18.54 22.04
CA ALA A 19 29.50 17.52 21.15
C ALA A 19 29.92 18.16 19.81
N PRO A 20 31.00 17.69 19.15
CA PRO A 20 31.47 18.22 17.88
C PRO A 20 30.36 18.10 16.84
N GLY A 21 30.05 19.22 16.16
CA GLY A 21 28.91 19.39 15.28
C GLY A 21 28.90 18.34 14.16
N SER A 22 27.76 17.70 13.98
CA SER A 22 27.45 16.89 12.79
C SER A 22 27.71 17.72 11.53
N PRO A 23 28.24 17.13 10.45
CA PRO A 23 28.43 17.86 9.20
C PRO A 23 27.11 18.48 8.75
N PRO A 24 27.14 19.68 8.12
CA PRO A 24 25.91 20.34 7.69
C PRO A 24 25.11 19.40 6.77
N PRO A 25 23.77 19.36 6.89
CA PRO A 25 22.94 18.47 6.09
C PRO A 25 23.16 18.77 4.59
N ALA A 26 23.11 17.70 3.78
CA ALA A 26 23.24 17.85 2.33
C ALA A 26 22.17 18.82 1.81
N LYS A 27 22.52 19.69 0.84
CA LYS A 27 21.66 20.78 0.36
C LYS A 27 20.26 20.32 -0.08
N TYR A 28 20.16 19.11 -0.67
CA TYR A 28 18.84 18.55 -1.06
C TYR A 28 17.97 18.20 0.16
N VAL A 29 18.58 17.82 1.29
CA VAL A 29 17.86 17.54 2.55
C VAL A 29 17.19 18.81 3.08
N VAL A 30 17.87 19.93 3.01
CA VAL A 30 17.31 21.24 3.44
C VAL A 30 16.07 21.62 2.61
N VAL A 31 16.12 21.42 1.29
CA VAL A 31 14.98 21.69 0.40
C VAL A 31 13.84 20.71 0.68
N ARG A 32 14.16 19.41 0.85
CA ARG A 32 13.17 18.38 1.22
C ARG A 32 12.44 18.72 2.51
N ASP A 33 13.19 19.07 3.55
CA ASP A 33 12.65 19.33 4.88
C ASP A 33 11.80 20.62 4.87
N HIS A 34 12.15 21.61 4.05
CA HIS A 34 11.30 22.78 3.83
C HIS A 34 9.95 22.41 3.17
N LEU A 35 9.96 21.56 2.14
CA LEU A 35 8.72 21.10 1.49
C LEU A 35 7.84 20.31 2.47
N LEU A 36 8.44 19.45 3.29
CA LEU A 36 7.72 18.75 4.37
C LEU A 36 7.12 19.71 5.39
N ALA A 37 7.85 20.78 5.76
CA ALA A 37 7.35 21.80 6.68
C ALA A 37 6.15 22.58 6.10
N LEU A 38 6.16 22.91 4.81
CA LEU A 38 5.01 23.53 4.13
C LEU A 38 3.75 22.67 4.20
N ILE A 39 3.91 21.36 3.98
CA ILE A 39 2.80 20.40 4.07
C ILE A 39 2.30 20.31 5.52
N ALA A 40 3.20 20.23 6.50
CA ALA A 40 2.84 20.19 7.91
C ALA A 40 2.14 21.47 8.40
N GLN A 41 2.41 22.62 7.76
CA GLN A 41 1.74 23.91 8.01
C GLN A 41 0.36 24.03 7.35
N GLY A 42 -0.11 23.00 6.65
CA GLY A 42 -1.47 22.94 6.12
C GLY A 42 -1.60 23.05 4.61
N LEU A 43 -0.52 22.82 3.84
CA LEU A 43 -0.63 22.70 2.39
C LEU A 43 -1.42 21.43 2.05
N ALA A 44 -2.63 21.59 1.55
CA ALA A 44 -3.59 20.49 1.37
C ALA A 44 -3.19 19.52 0.25
N PRO A 45 -3.62 18.25 0.28
CA PRO A 45 -3.52 17.35 -0.86
C PRO A 45 -4.07 17.96 -2.15
N GLY A 46 -3.35 17.79 -3.26
CA GLY A 46 -3.68 18.42 -4.55
C GLY A 46 -3.25 19.88 -4.69
N ALA A 47 -2.74 20.52 -3.63
CA ALA A 47 -2.19 21.88 -3.72
C ALA A 47 -0.80 21.86 -4.40
N PRO A 48 -0.48 22.88 -5.25
CA PRO A 48 0.83 22.98 -5.86
C PRO A 48 1.90 23.36 -4.81
N VAL A 49 3.07 22.74 -4.90
CA VAL A 49 4.26 23.19 -4.15
C VAL A 49 5.01 24.27 -4.96
N PRO A 50 5.91 25.06 -4.33
CA PRO A 50 6.74 26.01 -5.06
C PRO A 50 7.48 25.37 -6.21
N SER A 51 7.59 26.07 -7.34
CA SER A 51 8.26 25.58 -8.56
C SER A 51 9.75 25.33 -8.33
N GLU A 52 10.34 24.47 -9.18
CA GLU A 52 11.80 24.23 -9.16
C GLU A 52 12.58 25.55 -9.24
N ARG A 53 12.11 26.54 -10.01
CA ARG A 53 12.74 27.83 -10.14
C ARG A 53 12.72 28.62 -8.83
N GLU A 54 11.55 28.73 -8.21
CA GLU A 54 11.38 29.43 -6.94
C GLU A 54 12.22 28.80 -5.83
N LEU A 55 12.28 27.46 -5.77
CA LEU A 55 13.12 26.73 -4.82
C LEU A 55 14.61 26.96 -5.07
N CYS A 56 15.06 27.00 -6.33
CA CYS A 56 16.44 27.33 -6.67
C CYS A 56 16.82 28.75 -6.21
N GLU A 57 15.94 29.72 -6.45
CA GLU A 57 16.14 31.13 -6.05
C GLU A 57 16.16 31.27 -4.53
N SER A 58 15.20 30.64 -3.84
CA SER A 58 15.07 30.76 -2.37
C SER A 58 16.22 30.12 -1.60
N PHE A 59 16.74 28.98 -2.08
CA PHE A 59 17.77 28.22 -1.37
C PHE A 59 19.18 28.40 -1.93
N GLY A 60 19.36 29.11 -3.04
CA GLY A 60 20.66 29.30 -3.69
C GLY A 60 21.30 27.97 -4.14
N VAL A 61 20.50 27.01 -4.62
CA VAL A 61 20.95 25.67 -5.01
C VAL A 61 20.70 25.39 -6.49
N SER A 62 21.38 24.37 -7.02
CA SER A 62 21.21 23.95 -8.41
C SER A 62 19.85 23.30 -8.64
N ARG A 63 19.37 23.32 -9.92
CA ARG A 63 18.14 22.59 -10.31
C ARG A 63 18.24 21.09 -10.02
N MET A 64 19.43 20.48 -10.16
CA MET A 64 19.63 19.07 -9.85
C MET A 64 19.39 18.78 -8.36
N THR A 65 19.84 19.68 -7.48
CA THR A 65 19.63 19.57 -6.03
C THR A 65 18.14 19.64 -5.67
N VAL A 66 17.40 20.58 -6.28
CA VAL A 66 15.97 20.71 -6.10
C VAL A 66 15.23 19.49 -6.64
N ARG A 67 15.59 19.02 -7.84
CA ARG A 67 14.99 17.81 -8.42
C ARG A 67 15.21 16.59 -7.55
N GLN A 68 16.42 16.40 -7.02
CA GLN A 68 16.72 15.31 -6.12
C GLN A 68 15.81 15.34 -4.87
N ALA A 69 15.59 16.54 -4.28
CA ALA A 69 14.68 16.68 -3.14
C ALA A 69 13.24 16.32 -3.50
N ILE A 70 12.75 16.83 -4.64
CA ILE A 70 11.39 16.52 -5.13
C ILE A 70 11.27 15.05 -5.49
N ASP A 71 12.25 14.45 -6.20
CA ASP A 71 12.22 13.03 -6.56
C ASP A 71 12.14 12.12 -5.34
N THR A 72 12.89 12.45 -4.28
CA THR A 72 12.80 11.71 -3.01
C THR A 72 11.37 11.75 -2.47
N LEU A 73 10.74 12.93 -2.41
CA LEU A 73 9.37 13.07 -1.89
C LEU A 73 8.31 12.45 -2.82
N VAL A 74 8.58 12.38 -4.13
CA VAL A 74 7.70 11.65 -5.07
C VAL A 74 7.81 10.13 -4.85
N VAL A 75 9.01 9.60 -4.68
CA VAL A 75 9.22 8.17 -4.35
C VAL A 75 8.58 7.82 -3.01
N ASP A 76 8.66 8.73 -2.03
CA ASP A 76 8.02 8.56 -0.72
C ASP A 76 6.48 8.70 -0.77
N GLY A 77 5.92 9.11 -1.93
CA GLY A 77 4.48 9.34 -2.11
C GLY A 77 3.94 10.56 -1.35
N VAL A 78 4.80 11.51 -1.01
CA VAL A 78 4.44 12.78 -0.37
C VAL A 78 4.07 13.84 -1.41
N LEU A 79 4.74 13.80 -2.56
CA LEU A 79 4.48 14.67 -3.71
C LEU A 79 4.15 13.84 -4.95
N GLU A 80 3.46 14.45 -5.91
CA GLU A 80 3.20 13.88 -7.23
C GLU A 80 3.54 14.89 -8.33
N ARG A 81 4.04 14.40 -9.47
CA ARG A 81 4.26 15.22 -10.65
C ARG A 81 3.08 15.10 -11.60
N GLN A 82 2.55 16.22 -12.03
CA GLN A 82 1.58 16.30 -13.11
C GLN A 82 2.24 16.92 -14.33
N GLN A 83 2.33 16.15 -15.42
CA GLN A 83 3.03 16.57 -16.63
C GLN A 83 2.48 17.90 -17.15
N GLY A 84 3.37 18.88 -17.39
CA GLY A 84 3.03 20.22 -17.86
C GLY A 84 2.35 21.13 -16.82
N ARG A 85 2.01 20.63 -15.61
CA ARG A 85 1.31 21.39 -14.59
C ARG A 85 2.16 21.68 -13.35
N GLY A 86 3.17 20.87 -13.07
CA GLY A 86 4.08 21.07 -11.94
C GLY A 86 4.08 19.90 -10.93
N THR A 87 4.45 20.21 -9.69
CA THR A 87 4.50 19.27 -8.58
C THR A 87 3.47 19.66 -7.53
N PHE A 88 2.75 18.68 -7.02
CA PHE A 88 1.62 18.85 -6.11
C PHE A 88 1.80 17.97 -4.88
N VAL A 89 1.13 18.32 -3.78
CA VAL A 89 1.03 17.45 -2.59
C VAL A 89 0.22 16.23 -2.97
N ALA A 90 0.80 15.04 -2.80
CA ALA A 90 0.10 13.79 -3.06
C ALA A 90 -1.00 13.56 -2.01
N PRO A 91 -2.11 12.88 -2.38
CA PRO A 91 -3.03 12.37 -1.38
C PRO A 91 -2.30 11.43 -0.40
N PRO A 92 -2.72 11.36 0.86
CA PRO A 92 -2.10 10.48 1.83
C PRO A 92 -2.15 9.02 1.33
N LYS A 93 -1.09 8.26 1.64
CA LYS A 93 -1.07 6.82 1.36
C LYS A 93 -2.23 6.13 2.08
N LEU A 94 -2.80 5.15 1.43
CA LEU A 94 -3.83 4.30 2.03
C LEU A 94 -3.15 3.27 2.94
N ASP A 95 -3.38 3.37 4.25
CA ASP A 95 -2.94 2.36 5.21
C ASP A 95 -3.85 1.15 5.12
N LEU A 96 -3.41 0.10 4.41
CA LEU A 96 -4.11 -1.17 4.38
C LEU A 96 -3.83 -1.95 5.66
N GLN A 97 -4.85 -2.18 6.45
CA GLN A 97 -4.80 -3.29 7.40
C GLN A 97 -4.96 -4.58 6.61
N VAL A 98 -4.10 -5.59 6.90
CA VAL A 98 -4.27 -6.93 6.34
C VAL A 98 -5.58 -7.50 6.90
N ARG A 99 -6.65 -7.31 6.14
CA ARG A 99 -8.00 -7.80 6.44
C ARG A 99 -8.56 -8.51 5.23
N LEU A 100 -9.42 -9.46 5.49
CA LEU A 100 -10.15 -10.17 4.45
C LEU A 100 -11.34 -9.30 3.97
N THR A 101 -11.04 -8.25 3.23
CA THR A 101 -12.02 -7.35 2.62
C THR A 101 -11.72 -7.21 1.13
N SER A 102 -12.74 -6.98 0.32
CA SER A 102 -12.54 -6.65 -1.09
C SER A 102 -11.97 -5.23 -1.24
N PHE A 103 -11.30 -4.97 -2.37
CA PHE A 103 -10.82 -3.63 -2.70
C PHE A 103 -11.95 -2.59 -2.64
N SER A 104 -13.10 -2.92 -3.21
CA SER A 104 -14.25 -2.01 -3.24
C SER A 104 -14.81 -1.68 -1.86
N GLU A 105 -14.87 -2.66 -0.98
CA GLU A 105 -15.31 -2.46 0.41
C GLU A 105 -14.33 -1.58 1.17
N GLU A 106 -13.02 -1.83 1.00
CA GLU A 106 -11.97 -1.05 1.63
C GLU A 106 -11.98 0.41 1.15
N MET A 107 -12.16 0.66 -0.15
CA MET A 107 -12.23 2.03 -0.67
C MET A 107 -13.46 2.77 -0.17
N ARG A 108 -14.64 2.14 -0.18
CA ARG A 108 -15.87 2.76 0.36
C ARG A 108 -15.74 3.09 1.85
N ARG A 109 -15.14 2.18 2.64
CA ARG A 109 -14.89 2.42 4.07
C ARG A 109 -14.02 3.66 4.31
N ARG A 110 -13.18 4.01 3.35
CA ARG A 110 -12.33 5.21 3.36
C ARG A 110 -12.98 6.44 2.76
N GLY A 111 -14.23 6.34 2.32
CA GLY A 111 -14.97 7.43 1.68
C GLY A 111 -14.54 7.71 0.24
N MET A 112 -13.87 6.75 -0.41
CA MET A 112 -13.43 6.85 -1.80
C MET A 112 -14.39 6.08 -2.72
N GLU A 113 -14.52 6.55 -3.95
CA GLU A 113 -15.31 5.88 -4.99
C GLU A 113 -14.47 4.82 -5.71
N PRO A 114 -14.74 3.51 -5.48
CA PRO A 114 -14.00 2.46 -6.14
C PRO A 114 -14.46 2.27 -7.60
N GLY A 115 -13.50 2.03 -8.50
CA GLY A 115 -13.74 1.69 -9.90
C GLY A 115 -12.92 0.48 -10.33
N ALA A 116 -13.35 -0.16 -11.44
CA ALA A 116 -12.62 -1.24 -12.08
C ALA A 116 -12.75 -1.16 -13.60
N VAL A 117 -11.63 -1.30 -14.29
CA VAL A 117 -11.58 -1.50 -15.74
C VAL A 117 -11.15 -2.94 -15.99
N PHE A 118 -11.99 -3.72 -16.64
CA PHE A 118 -11.66 -5.11 -16.99
C PHE A 118 -10.69 -5.14 -18.15
N LEU A 119 -9.57 -5.81 -17.95
CA LEU A 119 -8.53 -6.07 -18.95
C LEU A 119 -8.73 -7.45 -19.57
N THR A 120 -9.15 -8.43 -18.75
CA THR A 120 -9.50 -9.80 -19.16
C THR A 120 -10.64 -10.31 -18.31
N ALA A 121 -11.56 -11.08 -18.90
CA ALA A 121 -12.62 -11.81 -18.21
C ALA A 121 -12.98 -13.04 -19.06
N GLU A 122 -12.50 -14.21 -18.67
CA GLU A 122 -12.63 -15.44 -19.45
C GLU A 122 -12.68 -16.67 -18.54
N THR A 123 -13.14 -17.78 -19.07
CA THR A 123 -13.03 -19.10 -18.41
C THR A 123 -11.92 -19.86 -19.10
N VAL A 124 -10.95 -20.34 -18.35
CA VAL A 124 -9.77 -21.04 -18.85
C VAL A 124 -9.48 -22.29 -18.01
N PRO A 125 -8.79 -23.29 -18.56
CA PRO A 125 -8.26 -24.40 -17.76
C PRO A 125 -7.23 -23.89 -16.74
N ALA A 126 -7.32 -24.37 -15.52
CA ALA A 126 -6.36 -24.02 -14.47
C ALA A 126 -4.97 -24.53 -14.81
N ALA A 127 -3.99 -23.63 -14.89
CA ALA A 127 -2.57 -23.99 -14.92
C ALA A 127 -2.14 -24.61 -13.59
N ASP A 128 -1.06 -25.41 -13.59
CA ASP A 128 -0.59 -26.15 -12.41
C ASP A 128 -0.49 -25.28 -11.14
N ALA A 129 0.06 -24.07 -11.25
CA ALA A 129 0.21 -23.17 -10.10
C ALA A 129 -1.14 -22.65 -9.57
N VAL A 130 -2.10 -22.38 -10.47
CA VAL A 130 -3.46 -21.94 -10.12
C VAL A 130 -4.22 -23.11 -9.49
N ALA A 131 -4.16 -24.29 -10.10
CA ALA A 131 -4.78 -25.51 -9.60
C ALA A 131 -4.29 -25.85 -8.19
N ALA A 132 -2.97 -25.84 -7.99
CA ALA A 132 -2.37 -26.07 -6.66
C ALA A 132 -2.81 -25.03 -5.63
N ALA A 133 -2.92 -23.75 -6.01
CA ALA A 133 -3.36 -22.68 -5.11
C ALA A 133 -4.84 -22.82 -4.73
N LEU A 134 -5.69 -23.26 -5.65
CA LEU A 134 -7.13 -23.45 -5.45
C LEU A 134 -7.50 -24.86 -4.94
N GLU A 135 -6.51 -25.77 -4.80
CA GLU A 135 -6.71 -27.16 -4.36
C GLU A 135 -7.69 -27.94 -5.27
N ILE A 136 -7.58 -27.70 -6.58
CA ILE A 136 -8.36 -28.37 -7.66
C ILE A 136 -7.42 -29.14 -8.59
N ASP A 137 -7.96 -29.91 -9.53
CA ASP A 137 -7.16 -30.61 -10.52
C ASP A 137 -6.65 -29.63 -11.61
N ALA A 138 -5.44 -29.88 -12.12
CA ALA A 138 -4.92 -29.14 -13.26
C ALA A 138 -5.81 -29.37 -14.48
N GLY A 139 -6.19 -28.27 -15.15
CA GLY A 139 -7.12 -28.30 -16.27
C GLY A 139 -8.59 -28.13 -15.91
N ASP A 140 -8.95 -28.11 -14.63
CA ASP A 140 -10.30 -27.71 -14.22
C ASP A 140 -10.60 -26.28 -14.64
N ASP A 141 -11.85 -25.99 -14.97
CA ASP A 141 -12.26 -24.66 -15.41
C ASP A 141 -12.22 -23.65 -14.27
N VAL A 142 -11.53 -22.53 -14.51
CA VAL A 142 -11.51 -21.37 -13.62
C VAL A 142 -11.92 -20.10 -14.38
N HIS A 143 -12.63 -19.22 -13.73
CA HIS A 143 -12.81 -17.86 -14.20
C HIS A 143 -11.57 -17.05 -13.89
N HIS A 144 -10.94 -16.50 -14.92
CA HIS A 144 -9.83 -15.58 -14.84
C HIS A 144 -10.30 -14.16 -15.12
N LEU A 145 -10.12 -13.29 -14.14
CA LEU A 145 -10.44 -11.85 -14.22
C LEU A 145 -9.15 -11.06 -14.03
N ARG A 146 -8.82 -10.18 -14.96
CA ARG A 146 -7.75 -9.20 -14.79
C ARG A 146 -8.33 -7.81 -14.85
N ARG A 147 -8.06 -6.98 -13.84
CA ARG A 147 -8.69 -5.67 -13.67
C ARG A 147 -7.66 -4.60 -13.30
N LEU A 148 -7.86 -3.39 -13.81
CA LEU A 148 -7.25 -2.19 -13.27
C LEU A 148 -8.22 -1.60 -12.24
N LEU A 149 -7.83 -1.62 -10.98
CA LEU A 149 -8.62 -1.08 -9.88
C LEU A 149 -8.29 0.40 -9.67
N THR A 150 -9.34 1.22 -9.50
CA THR A 150 -9.20 2.66 -9.30
C THR A 150 -9.91 3.11 -8.02
N ALA A 151 -9.44 4.20 -7.43
CA ALA A 151 -10.13 4.92 -6.37
C ALA A 151 -10.19 6.40 -6.77
N ASP A 152 -11.38 7.00 -6.75
CA ASP A 152 -11.65 8.35 -7.27
C ASP A 152 -11.06 8.56 -8.69
N SER A 153 -11.22 7.54 -9.54
CA SER A 153 -10.67 7.48 -10.92
C SER A 153 -9.14 7.40 -11.02
N VAL A 154 -8.41 7.31 -9.91
CA VAL A 154 -6.94 7.16 -9.89
C VAL A 154 -6.59 5.67 -9.89
N PRO A 155 -5.71 5.18 -10.80
CA PRO A 155 -5.20 3.81 -10.78
C PRO A 155 -4.49 3.49 -9.47
N MET A 156 -4.88 2.38 -8.84
CA MET A 156 -4.36 1.96 -7.54
C MET A 156 -3.67 0.61 -7.58
N ALA A 157 -4.24 -0.36 -8.31
CA ALA A 157 -3.69 -1.70 -8.44
C ALA A 157 -4.10 -2.36 -9.76
N ILE A 158 -3.30 -3.33 -10.19
CA ILE A 158 -3.69 -4.35 -11.16
C ILE A 158 -3.96 -5.62 -10.38
N GLU A 159 -5.14 -6.18 -10.52
CA GLU A 159 -5.56 -7.40 -9.82
C GLU A 159 -5.91 -8.49 -10.80
N GLU A 160 -5.45 -9.70 -10.52
CA GLU A 160 -5.85 -10.93 -11.20
C GLU A 160 -6.51 -11.87 -10.18
N ASN A 161 -7.67 -12.41 -10.54
CA ASN A 161 -8.39 -13.40 -9.75
C ASN A 161 -8.59 -14.68 -10.57
N TRP A 162 -8.44 -15.81 -9.92
CA TRP A 162 -8.85 -17.12 -10.42
C TRP A 162 -9.83 -17.75 -9.43
N VAL A 163 -11.04 -18.06 -9.92
CA VAL A 163 -12.13 -18.61 -9.13
C VAL A 163 -12.59 -19.90 -9.78
N PRO A 164 -12.70 -21.03 -9.07
CA PRO A 164 -13.23 -22.26 -9.64
C PRO A 164 -14.60 -22.03 -10.29
N ALA A 165 -14.74 -22.32 -11.59
CA ALA A 165 -15.94 -21.99 -12.36
C ALA A 165 -17.20 -22.66 -11.79
N GLY A 166 -17.04 -23.84 -11.17
CA GLY A 166 -18.14 -24.56 -10.52
C GLY A 166 -18.74 -23.82 -9.32
N LEU A 167 -17.99 -22.91 -8.68
CA LEU A 167 -18.50 -22.12 -7.54
C LEU A 167 -19.38 -20.95 -8.01
N LEU A 168 -19.04 -20.35 -9.15
CA LEU A 168 -19.72 -19.18 -9.70
C LEU A 168 -20.06 -19.39 -11.19
N PRO A 169 -20.88 -20.38 -11.59
CA PRO A 169 -21.07 -20.76 -13.00
C PRO A 169 -21.59 -19.66 -13.91
N ASP A 170 -22.19 -18.62 -13.34
CA ASP A 170 -22.75 -17.49 -14.08
C ASP A 170 -21.93 -16.20 -13.97
N LEU A 171 -20.74 -16.24 -13.35
CA LEU A 171 -19.91 -15.08 -13.03
C LEU A 171 -19.64 -14.16 -14.23
N LEU A 172 -19.44 -14.76 -15.40
CA LEU A 172 -19.13 -14.03 -16.64
C LEU A 172 -20.35 -13.84 -17.54
N ARG A 173 -21.57 -14.17 -17.08
CA ARG A 173 -22.82 -13.97 -17.82
C ARG A 173 -23.43 -12.63 -17.47
N GLY A 174 -23.53 -11.73 -18.45
CA GLY A 174 -24.10 -10.39 -18.24
C GLY A 174 -23.09 -9.34 -17.81
N ALA A 175 -23.44 -8.53 -16.80
CA ALA A 175 -22.54 -7.53 -16.26
C ALA A 175 -21.44 -8.19 -15.45
N LEU A 176 -20.18 -7.81 -15.73
CA LEU A 176 -19.04 -8.35 -14.99
C LEU A 176 -19.05 -7.88 -13.52
N PRO A 177 -18.66 -8.75 -12.58
CA PRO A 177 -18.78 -8.48 -11.16
C PRO A 177 -17.79 -7.40 -10.70
N PHE A 178 -18.28 -6.43 -9.98
CA PHE A 178 -17.43 -5.42 -9.37
C PHE A 178 -16.58 -6.00 -8.22
N SER A 179 -17.10 -6.99 -7.49
CA SER A 179 -16.45 -7.66 -6.38
C SER A 179 -16.68 -9.17 -6.43
N VAL A 180 -15.62 -9.94 -6.63
CA VAL A 180 -15.65 -11.41 -6.56
C VAL A 180 -16.14 -11.89 -5.19
N TYR A 181 -15.74 -11.21 -4.10
CA TYR A 181 -16.17 -11.58 -2.74
C TYR A 181 -17.66 -11.37 -2.51
N ALA A 182 -18.28 -10.37 -3.15
CA ALA A 182 -19.72 -10.18 -3.08
C ALA A 182 -20.47 -11.33 -3.77
N GLU A 183 -20.00 -11.73 -4.96
CA GLU A 183 -20.60 -12.86 -5.71
C GLU A 183 -20.48 -14.18 -4.93
N LEU A 184 -19.32 -14.44 -4.30
CA LEU A 184 -19.15 -15.58 -3.40
C LEU A 184 -20.10 -15.52 -2.20
N ALA A 185 -20.25 -14.33 -1.60
CA ALA A 185 -21.13 -14.14 -0.45
C ALA A 185 -22.61 -14.38 -0.79
N GLU A 186 -23.07 -13.96 -1.95
CA GLU A 186 -24.44 -14.21 -2.43
C GLU A 186 -24.75 -15.71 -2.58
N ARG A 187 -23.73 -16.53 -2.77
CA ARG A 187 -23.85 -17.99 -2.84
C ARG A 187 -23.56 -18.70 -1.51
N GLY A 188 -23.41 -17.93 -0.42
CA GLY A 188 -23.10 -18.50 0.90
C GLY A 188 -21.64 -18.94 1.06
N LEU A 189 -20.75 -18.53 0.13
CA LEU A 189 -19.32 -18.86 0.10
C LEU A 189 -18.48 -17.63 0.48
N ALA A 190 -19.00 -16.75 1.33
CA ALA A 190 -18.26 -15.56 1.78
C ALA A 190 -16.87 -15.98 2.33
N PRO A 191 -15.79 -15.31 1.88
CA PRO A 191 -14.46 -15.56 2.40
C PRO A 191 -14.41 -15.41 3.93
N GLN A 192 -13.81 -16.38 4.61
CA GLN A 192 -13.71 -16.41 6.07
C GLN A 192 -12.28 -16.21 6.57
N TRP A 193 -11.30 -16.71 5.82
CA TRP A 193 -9.89 -16.54 6.12
C TRP A 193 -9.06 -16.60 4.83
N GLY A 194 -7.80 -16.22 4.91
CA GLY A 194 -6.88 -16.23 3.77
C GLY A 194 -5.44 -16.15 4.20
N GLU A 195 -4.55 -16.36 3.24
CA GLU A 195 -3.10 -16.27 3.38
C GLU A 195 -2.57 -15.29 2.35
N ASP A 196 -1.75 -14.34 2.79
CA ASP A 196 -1.09 -13.37 1.92
C ASP A 196 0.41 -13.62 1.89
N MET A 197 0.97 -13.70 0.68
CA MET A 197 2.39 -13.55 0.42
C MET A 197 2.61 -12.15 -0.17
N ILE A 198 3.49 -11.37 0.44
CA ILE A 198 3.70 -9.96 0.09
C ILE A 198 5.16 -9.76 -0.28
N GLU A 199 5.39 -9.32 -1.51
CA GLU A 199 6.73 -9.06 -2.05
C GLU A 199 6.84 -7.64 -2.59
N GLY A 200 8.01 -7.03 -2.43
CA GLY A 200 8.34 -5.76 -3.08
C GLY A 200 9.02 -6.02 -4.41
N ARG A 201 8.49 -5.45 -5.50
CA ARG A 201 9.15 -5.51 -6.82
C ARG A 201 8.97 -4.23 -7.63
N ALA A 202 9.76 -4.09 -8.68
CA ALA A 202 9.58 -3.03 -9.65
C ALA A 202 8.42 -3.37 -10.60
N ALA A 203 7.60 -2.37 -10.96
CA ALA A 203 6.62 -2.52 -12.02
C ALA A 203 7.32 -2.76 -13.37
N THR A 204 6.76 -3.61 -14.21
CA THR A 204 7.17 -3.77 -15.62
C THR A 204 6.74 -2.53 -16.42
N ALA A 205 7.22 -2.40 -17.67
CA ALA A 205 6.84 -1.29 -18.54
C ALA A 205 5.31 -1.24 -18.77
N ASP A 206 4.69 -2.40 -19.05
CA ASP A 206 3.24 -2.48 -19.29
C ASP A 206 2.42 -2.18 -18.03
N GLU A 207 2.84 -2.69 -16.87
CA GLU A 207 2.20 -2.40 -15.58
C GLU A 207 2.33 -0.91 -15.23
N ALA A 208 3.49 -0.31 -15.49
CA ALA A 208 3.72 1.11 -15.24
C ALA A 208 2.79 2.00 -16.08
N VAL A 209 2.56 1.64 -17.35
CA VAL A 209 1.60 2.33 -18.22
C VAL A 209 0.18 2.22 -17.66
N LEU A 210 -0.27 1.03 -17.28
CA LEU A 210 -1.60 0.80 -16.72
C LEU A 210 -1.80 1.56 -15.40
N LEU A 211 -0.80 1.52 -14.52
CA LEU A 211 -0.84 2.19 -13.22
C LEU A 211 -0.60 3.70 -13.29
N GLY A 212 -0.17 4.24 -14.43
CA GLY A 212 0.17 5.65 -14.57
C GLY A 212 1.36 6.07 -13.70
N VAL A 213 2.36 5.21 -13.58
CA VAL A 213 3.60 5.45 -12.80
C VAL A 213 4.84 5.41 -13.70
N ALA A 214 6.00 5.79 -13.17
CA ALA A 214 7.27 5.64 -13.88
C ALA A 214 7.60 4.16 -14.09
N GLU A 215 8.28 3.84 -15.18
CA GLU A 215 8.83 2.50 -15.41
C GLU A 215 9.71 2.10 -14.21
N ARG A 216 9.60 0.84 -13.79
CA ARG A 216 10.27 0.29 -12.60
C ARG A 216 9.89 0.96 -11.28
N ALA A 217 8.75 1.64 -11.22
CA ALA A 217 8.24 2.17 -9.94
C ALA A 217 8.13 1.06 -8.88
N PRO A 218 8.52 1.32 -7.63
CA PRO A 218 8.33 0.38 -6.53
C PRO A 218 6.85 0.01 -6.38
N SER A 219 6.58 -1.28 -6.25
CA SER A 219 5.22 -1.82 -6.12
C SER A 219 5.18 -2.94 -5.08
N LEU A 220 4.02 -3.16 -4.49
CA LEU A 220 3.73 -4.29 -3.61
C LEU A 220 2.99 -5.35 -4.41
N ASP A 221 3.58 -6.51 -4.56
CA ASP A 221 2.98 -7.68 -5.20
C ASP A 221 2.41 -8.57 -4.11
N ILE A 222 1.08 -8.70 -4.06
CA ILE A 222 0.38 -9.47 -3.04
C ILE A 222 -0.30 -10.64 -3.71
N THR A 223 0.13 -11.83 -3.34
CA THR A 223 -0.52 -13.08 -3.73
C THR A 223 -1.36 -13.58 -2.57
N ARG A 224 -2.65 -13.82 -2.80
CA ARG A 224 -3.62 -14.23 -1.79
C ARG A 224 -4.31 -15.52 -2.17
N ARG A 225 -4.45 -16.42 -1.18
CA ARG A 225 -5.37 -17.56 -1.21
C ARG A 225 -6.48 -17.32 -0.22
N THR A 226 -7.72 -17.51 -0.64
CA THR A 226 -8.90 -17.20 0.17
C THR A 226 -9.79 -18.43 0.32
N PHE A 227 -10.32 -18.65 1.51
CA PHE A 227 -11.04 -19.83 1.88
C PHE A 227 -12.39 -19.52 2.52
N HIS A 228 -13.36 -20.38 2.21
CA HIS A 228 -14.60 -20.54 2.98
C HIS A 228 -14.52 -21.90 3.66
N ASP A 229 -14.50 -21.97 4.98
CA ASP A 229 -14.13 -23.15 5.76
C ASP A 229 -12.79 -23.76 5.28
N HIS A 230 -12.85 -24.91 4.62
CA HIS A 230 -11.67 -25.58 4.04
C HIS A 230 -11.61 -25.50 2.51
N LEU A 231 -12.59 -24.85 1.89
CA LEU A 231 -12.69 -24.74 0.44
C LEU A 231 -11.93 -23.49 -0.03
N ALA A 232 -10.95 -23.66 -0.91
CA ALA A 232 -10.32 -22.53 -1.58
C ALA A 232 -11.31 -21.93 -2.58
N VAL A 233 -11.69 -20.67 -2.38
CA VAL A 233 -12.73 -20.01 -3.18
C VAL A 233 -12.18 -18.96 -4.14
N ASP A 234 -11.00 -18.42 -3.88
CA ASP A 234 -10.34 -17.44 -4.75
C ASP A 234 -8.82 -17.52 -4.56
N TYR A 235 -8.11 -17.45 -5.65
CA TYR A 235 -6.69 -17.19 -5.73
C TYR A 235 -6.49 -15.89 -6.48
N SER A 236 -5.77 -14.94 -5.89
CA SER A 236 -5.57 -13.64 -6.50
C SER A 236 -4.12 -13.16 -6.40
N ARG A 237 -3.76 -12.33 -7.36
CA ARG A 237 -2.50 -11.62 -7.39
C ARG A 237 -2.77 -10.15 -7.66
N SER A 238 -2.27 -9.27 -6.80
CA SER A 238 -2.53 -7.83 -6.88
C SER A 238 -1.23 -7.05 -6.82
N LEU A 239 -0.99 -6.22 -7.82
CA LEU A 239 0.15 -5.31 -7.86
C LEU A 239 -0.30 -3.91 -7.47
N TYR A 240 0.01 -3.49 -6.26
CA TYR A 240 -0.32 -2.17 -5.73
C TYR A 240 0.81 -1.16 -5.93
N ARG A 241 0.45 0.08 -6.22
CA ARG A 241 1.38 1.21 -6.24
C ARG A 241 1.90 1.50 -4.82
N ALA A 242 3.22 1.40 -4.60
CA ALA A 242 3.81 1.66 -3.28
C ALA A 242 3.82 3.16 -2.89
N ASP A 243 3.65 4.07 -3.85
CA ASP A 243 3.47 5.51 -3.59
C ASP A 243 2.07 5.84 -3.06
N ARG A 244 1.08 4.92 -3.20
CA ARG A 244 -0.31 5.09 -2.77
C ARG A 244 -0.73 4.13 -1.67
N TYR A 245 0.01 3.03 -1.46
CA TYR A 245 -0.34 1.98 -0.52
C TYR A 245 0.73 1.78 0.54
N THR A 246 0.30 1.63 1.78
CA THR A 246 1.09 1.14 2.92
C THR A 246 0.36 -0.04 3.53
N LEU A 247 1.09 -1.11 3.83
CA LEU A 247 0.55 -2.26 4.56
C LEU A 247 0.82 -2.09 6.05
N TRP A 248 -0.23 -2.12 6.84
CA TRP A 248 -0.16 -2.12 8.29
C TRP A 248 -0.44 -3.52 8.81
N VAL A 249 0.57 -4.20 9.31
CA VAL A 249 0.47 -5.56 9.84
C VAL A 249 0.57 -5.51 11.36
N PRO A 250 -0.50 -5.83 12.12
CA PRO A 250 -0.41 -5.95 13.56
C PRO A 250 0.55 -7.08 13.94
N VAL A 251 1.53 -6.80 14.80
CA VAL A 251 2.41 -7.82 15.36
C VAL A 251 2.09 -8.02 16.83
N ALA A 252 1.97 -9.27 17.27
CA ALA A 252 1.78 -9.63 18.66
C ALA A 252 2.95 -10.50 19.13
N ALA A 253 3.26 -10.45 20.42
CA ALA A 253 4.21 -11.39 21.01
C ALA A 253 3.73 -12.83 20.77
N PRO A 254 4.64 -13.79 20.51
CA PRO A 254 4.24 -15.19 20.38
C PRO A 254 3.51 -15.63 21.64
N GLY A 255 2.22 -15.96 21.51
CA GLY A 255 1.47 -16.54 22.62
C GLY A 255 2.08 -17.87 23.05
N PRO A 256 1.85 -18.32 24.30
CA PRO A 256 2.34 -19.61 24.74
C PRO A 256 1.82 -20.68 23.78
N ARG A 257 2.77 -21.44 23.16
CA ARG A 257 2.44 -22.53 22.24
C ARG A 257 1.47 -23.47 22.92
N ARG A 258 0.21 -23.49 22.51
CA ARG A 258 -0.73 -24.55 22.92
C ARG A 258 -0.11 -25.86 22.47
N ARG A 259 0.33 -26.69 23.43
CA ARG A 259 0.77 -28.07 23.15
C ARG A 259 -0.40 -28.77 22.46
N ARG A 260 -0.19 -29.21 21.21
CA ARG A 260 -1.12 -30.12 20.56
C ARG A 260 -1.26 -31.35 21.48
N PRO A 261 -2.49 -31.79 21.79
CA PRO A 261 -2.68 -33.04 22.52
C PRO A 261 -1.98 -34.16 21.75
N ARG A 262 -1.12 -34.90 22.43
CA ARG A 262 -0.57 -36.14 21.86
C ARG A 262 -1.74 -37.06 21.59
N ALA A 263 -1.94 -37.47 20.34
CA ALA A 263 -2.85 -38.57 20.02
C ALA A 263 -2.43 -39.78 20.85
N SER A 264 -3.33 -40.24 21.75
CA SER A 264 -3.15 -41.46 22.49
C SER A 264 -3.16 -42.61 21.48
N ARG A 265 -2.04 -43.27 21.31
CA ARG A 265 -2.02 -44.56 20.64
C ARG A 265 -2.81 -45.52 21.52
N SER A 266 -4.00 -45.91 21.09
CA SER A 266 -4.71 -47.08 21.63
C SER A 266 -3.98 -48.31 21.16
N THR A 267 -3.60 -49.14 22.12
CA THR A 267 -3.06 -50.47 21.96
C THR A 267 -4.20 -51.43 21.60
#